data_c2cf28ad3fdb26ea4cbb14aec5cf983e
#
_entry.id   c2cf28ad3fdb26ea4cbb14aec5cf983e
#
_cell.length_a   1.000
_cell.length_b   1.000
_cell.length_c   1.000
_cell.angle_alpha   90.00
_cell.angle_beta   90.00
_cell.angle_gamma   90.00
#
_symmetry.space_group_name_H-M   'P 1'
#
loop_
_entity.id
_entity.type
_entity.pdbx_description
1 polymer ?
#
loop_
_entity_poly.entity_id
_entity_poly.type
_entity_poly.pdbx_seq_one_letter_code
_entity_poly.pdbx_strand_id
1 'polypeptide(L)'
;MIVGRGRQSREMAAVSQFKVQSQVAIAILCAIALSGSARAASSSAAGPQTAVNWVVPPGYVAPGGFRLPGKYPEPTAKPGAGCKIGYVSPLNAIPGLPEQFKGMRAVATRYGCTLIIKDGGLNPQLQVTGMQQLLAQGPSAIVVDPLVAQSLAAPIKQANAQHVPIIMQDSPSGPDQPNVPGTVTNFDSGRDPAAYAAAKAIADARPGAKVGFIYPFFPAANLQYQVDRFKDWARKFGLKSVGQEGTPDNSNGATSRAASALIQKHPEVEAIMAFNDPAAEATAAAARSLNRPDILITGVNGEGGVTGLIKTGNVLMTWAFDNFADGEQLATAAIDAALGMTIPQKVTAIGAVINKDNVASYQPPAW
;
A
#
# COMPACT_ATOMS: atom_id res chain seq x y z
N MET A 1 -20.44 5.73 69.97
CA MET A 1 -19.16 5.41 70.64
C MET A 1 -18.11 5.41 69.57
N ILE A 2 -17.36 6.45 69.51
CA ILE A 2 -15.92 6.62 69.69
C ILE A 2 -15.14 6.00 68.54
N VAL A 3 -14.72 6.83 67.59
CA VAL A 3 -13.49 7.62 67.42
C VAL A 3 -12.33 6.79 66.82
N GLY A 4 -11.82 7.27 65.71
CA GLY A 4 -10.52 6.91 65.13
C GLY A 4 -10.19 7.68 63.89
N ARG A 5 -9.93 9.00 64.05
CA ARG A 5 -9.25 9.86 63.11
C ARG A 5 -7.74 9.53 63.04
N GLY A 6 -7.19 9.71 61.82
CA GLY A 6 -5.78 10.10 61.73
C GLY A 6 -4.96 9.19 60.82
N ARG A 7 -4.66 9.59 59.64
CA ARG A 7 -3.47 10.35 59.21
C ARG A 7 -3.45 10.57 57.71
N GLN A 8 -3.90 11.74 57.34
CA GLN A 8 -3.35 12.41 56.18
C GLN A 8 -1.99 13.00 56.56
N SER A 9 -1.20 13.13 55.58
CA SER A 9 -0.04 14.00 55.45
C SER A 9 1.31 13.24 55.40
N ARG A 10 1.93 13.57 54.31
CA ARG A 10 3.35 13.58 53.92
C ARG A 10 3.68 12.56 52.85
N GLU A 11 3.62 13.14 51.62
CA GLU A 11 4.74 13.15 50.70
C GLU A 11 4.38 13.95 49.47
N MET A 12 4.27 15.26 49.63
CA MET A 12 4.57 16.23 48.61
C MET A 12 5.93 16.81 48.97
N ALA A 13 6.94 16.52 48.19
CA ALA A 13 8.12 17.36 47.99
C ALA A 13 9.28 16.55 47.39
N ALA A 14 9.42 16.54 46.12
CA ALA A 14 10.71 16.48 45.42
C ALA A 14 10.51 16.80 43.93
N VAL A 15 10.01 18.00 43.63
CA VAL A 15 10.29 18.68 42.37
C VAL A 15 11.23 19.81 42.71
N SER A 16 12.49 19.64 42.41
CA SER A 16 13.46 20.73 42.41
C SER A 16 14.62 20.41 41.46
N GLN A 17 14.58 21.13 40.36
CA GLN A 17 15.74 21.81 39.74
C GLN A 17 16.88 20.96 39.20
N PHE A 18 16.92 20.84 37.88
CA PHE A 18 18.16 21.06 37.14
C PHE A 18 17.96 22.24 36.20
N LYS A 19 18.41 23.40 36.68
CA LYS A 19 18.63 24.59 35.88
C LYS A 19 19.98 24.45 35.15
N VAL A 20 19.91 24.57 33.85
CA VAL A 20 20.67 25.47 32.97
C VAL A 20 22.01 25.98 33.49
N GLN A 21 23.06 25.66 32.82
CA GLN A 21 24.13 26.60 32.56
C GLN A 21 24.56 26.58 31.10
N SER A 22 24.29 27.69 30.51
CA SER A 22 24.74 28.20 29.22
C SER A 22 26.13 28.84 29.37
N GLN A 23 26.70 29.14 28.19
CA GLN A 23 27.80 30.06 27.85
C GLN A 23 29.14 29.34 27.66
N VAL A 24 30.01 29.67 26.68
CA VAL A 24 30.23 30.90 25.90
C VAL A 24 30.96 30.53 24.60
N ALA A 25 30.69 31.30 23.59
CA ALA A 25 31.38 31.34 22.30
C ALA A 25 32.85 31.75 22.41
N ILE A 26 33.69 31.24 21.51
CA ILE A 26 34.87 31.96 21.01
C ILE A 26 34.95 31.78 19.50
N ALA A 27 34.79 32.90 18.81
CA ALA A 27 35.09 33.05 17.41
C ALA A 27 36.60 33.14 17.20
N ILE A 28 37.17 32.40 16.28
CA ILE A 28 38.45 32.70 15.67
C ILE A 28 38.26 32.72 14.16
N LEU A 29 38.35 33.94 13.61
CA LEU A 29 38.54 34.17 12.19
C LEU A 29 39.94 33.67 11.80
N CYS A 30 40.02 32.83 10.78
CA CYS A 30 41.16 32.75 9.88
C CYS A 30 40.67 32.75 8.45
N ALA A 31 40.82 33.90 7.83
CA ALA A 31 40.66 34.04 6.38
C ALA A 31 41.85 33.37 5.69
N ILE A 32 41.61 32.34 4.91
CA ILE A 32 42.50 31.88 3.86
C ILE A 32 41.71 31.86 2.57
N ALA A 33 42.01 32.85 1.75
CA ALA A 33 41.58 32.86 0.34
C ALA A 33 42.34 31.74 -0.39
N LEU A 34 41.62 30.79 -0.93
CA LEU A 34 42.14 29.91 -1.96
C LEU A 34 41.06 29.78 -3.03
N SER A 35 41.41 30.37 -4.15
CA SER A 35 40.81 30.15 -5.46
C SER A 35 40.64 28.65 -5.73
N GLY A 36 39.44 28.15 -5.65
CA GLY A 36 39.10 26.78 -5.97
C GLY A 36 37.84 26.80 -6.87
N SER A 37 38.06 26.57 -8.15
CA SER A 37 37.12 26.32 -9.20
C SER A 37 35.78 25.74 -8.70
N ALA A 38 34.71 26.44 -9.00
CA ALA A 38 33.36 25.96 -8.92
C ALA A 38 33.26 24.63 -9.72
N ARG A 39 33.33 23.54 -8.99
CA ARG A 39 32.95 22.23 -9.52
C ARG A 39 31.45 22.28 -9.59
N ALA A 40 30.92 22.50 -10.80
CA ALA A 40 29.55 22.24 -11.13
C ALA A 40 29.25 20.83 -10.58
N ALA A 41 28.31 20.73 -9.67
CA ALA A 41 27.71 19.46 -9.32
C ALA A 41 27.11 18.92 -10.62
N SER A 42 27.83 18.04 -11.28
CA SER A 42 27.29 17.22 -12.33
C SER A 42 26.15 16.44 -11.67
N SER A 43 24.91 16.80 -12.01
CA SER A 43 23.81 15.87 -11.89
C SER A 43 24.28 14.62 -12.64
N SER A 44 24.65 13.58 -11.90
CA SER A 44 24.84 12.28 -12.50
C SER A 44 23.49 11.94 -13.12
N ALA A 45 23.38 12.09 -14.42
CA ALA A 45 22.34 11.47 -15.18
C ALA A 45 22.40 9.99 -14.78
N ALA A 46 21.38 9.51 -14.07
CA ALA A 46 21.20 8.11 -13.84
C ALA A 46 21.31 7.45 -15.22
N GLY A 47 22.31 6.57 -15.37
CA GLY A 47 22.43 5.75 -16.58
C GLY A 47 21.10 5.06 -16.84
N PRO A 48 20.87 4.55 -18.05
CA PRO A 48 19.61 3.92 -18.39
C PRO A 48 19.34 2.84 -17.35
N GLN A 49 18.42 3.12 -16.43
CA GLN A 49 17.85 2.11 -15.55
C GLN A 49 17.29 1.08 -16.51
N THR A 50 17.78 -0.14 -16.43
CA THR A 50 17.11 -1.27 -17.05
C THR A 50 15.74 -1.30 -16.40
N ALA A 51 14.78 -0.74 -17.11
CA ALA A 51 13.49 -0.39 -16.59
C ALA A 51 12.84 -1.67 -16.06
N VAL A 52 12.52 -1.67 -14.78
CA VAL A 52 11.61 -2.66 -14.22
C VAL A 52 10.38 -2.64 -15.10
N ASN A 53 10.01 -3.81 -15.62
CA ASN A 53 8.92 -3.88 -16.59
C ASN A 53 7.58 -3.82 -15.85
N TRP A 54 7.01 -2.64 -15.78
CA TRP A 54 5.70 -2.37 -15.19
C TRP A 54 4.61 -2.79 -16.16
N VAL A 55 4.09 -3.99 -15.97
CA VAL A 55 3.09 -4.58 -16.87
C VAL A 55 2.16 -5.51 -16.09
N VAL A 56 1.02 -5.81 -16.69
CA VAL A 56 0.22 -6.98 -16.28
C VAL A 56 1.06 -8.25 -16.54
N PRO A 57 1.15 -9.20 -15.60
CA PRO A 57 1.99 -10.37 -15.77
C PRO A 57 1.68 -11.13 -17.06
N PRO A 58 2.70 -11.59 -17.82
CA PRO A 58 2.46 -12.39 -19.02
C PRO A 58 1.59 -13.63 -18.73
N GLY A 59 0.57 -13.83 -19.55
CA GLY A 59 -0.36 -14.94 -19.41
C GLY A 59 -1.47 -14.74 -18.35
N TYR A 60 -1.46 -13.62 -17.64
CA TYR A 60 -2.54 -13.28 -16.72
C TYR A 60 -3.82 -12.97 -17.48
N VAL A 61 -4.92 -13.57 -17.03
CA VAL A 61 -6.29 -13.27 -17.43
C VAL A 61 -7.12 -13.11 -16.17
N ALA A 62 -7.75 -11.96 -16.02
CA ALA A 62 -8.59 -11.69 -14.86
C ALA A 62 -9.73 -12.72 -14.70
N PRO A 63 -10.23 -12.96 -13.49
CA PRO A 63 -11.40 -13.77 -13.24
C PRO A 63 -12.56 -13.35 -14.12
N GLY A 64 -13.33 -14.31 -14.66
CA GLY A 64 -14.40 -14.04 -15.62
C GLY A 64 -13.93 -13.74 -17.05
N GLY A 65 -12.63 -13.84 -17.35
CA GLY A 65 -12.06 -13.59 -18.68
C GLY A 65 -11.95 -12.12 -19.06
N PHE A 66 -12.09 -11.22 -18.12
CA PHE A 66 -12.02 -9.77 -18.37
C PHE A 66 -10.60 -9.34 -18.78
N ARG A 67 -10.53 -8.47 -19.78
CA ARG A 67 -9.34 -7.69 -20.08
C ARG A 67 -9.62 -6.26 -19.64
N LEU A 68 -9.08 -5.87 -18.49
CA LEU A 68 -9.26 -4.53 -17.96
C LEU A 68 -8.20 -3.59 -18.54
N PRO A 69 -8.55 -2.33 -18.83
CA PRO A 69 -7.56 -1.32 -19.16
C PRO A 69 -6.66 -1.07 -17.96
N GLY A 70 -5.38 -0.83 -18.23
CA GLY A 70 -4.39 -0.47 -17.21
C GLY A 70 -4.35 1.03 -16.89
N LYS A 71 -5.12 1.86 -17.63
CA LYS A 71 -5.11 3.32 -17.51
C LYS A 71 -6.49 3.91 -17.82
N TYR A 72 -6.79 5.03 -17.16
CA TYR A 72 -7.84 5.94 -17.58
C TYR A 72 -7.38 6.77 -18.79
N PRO A 73 -8.31 7.29 -19.61
CA PRO A 73 -7.97 8.24 -20.65
C PRO A 73 -7.37 9.53 -20.05
N GLU A 74 -6.59 10.28 -20.81
CA GLU A 74 -6.11 11.58 -20.35
C GLU A 74 -7.26 12.61 -20.41
N PRO A 75 -7.41 13.49 -19.42
CA PRO A 75 -8.45 14.53 -19.45
C PRO A 75 -8.28 15.45 -20.65
N THR A 76 -9.37 15.69 -21.37
CA THR A 76 -9.38 16.48 -22.61
C THR A 76 -9.42 17.99 -22.36
N ALA A 77 -9.69 18.43 -21.14
CA ALA A 77 -9.77 19.84 -20.74
C ALA A 77 -9.38 20.01 -19.27
N LYS A 78 -9.17 21.28 -18.88
CA LYS A 78 -9.07 21.62 -17.47
C LYS A 78 -10.48 21.86 -16.91
N PRO A 79 -10.80 21.31 -15.73
CA PRO A 79 -12.01 21.72 -15.01
C PRO A 79 -12.03 23.23 -14.74
N GLY A 80 -13.22 23.77 -14.52
CA GLY A 80 -13.38 25.19 -14.21
C GLY A 80 -12.63 25.66 -12.96
N ALA A 81 -12.54 26.97 -12.79
CA ALA A 81 -11.93 27.57 -11.61
C ALA A 81 -12.55 27.02 -10.31
N GLY A 82 -11.71 26.76 -9.31
CA GLY A 82 -12.16 26.22 -8.03
C GLY A 82 -12.29 24.70 -7.98
N CYS A 83 -11.79 23.97 -8.98
CA CYS A 83 -11.73 22.49 -8.99
C CYS A 83 -11.07 21.96 -7.72
N LYS A 84 -11.77 21.05 -7.02
CA LYS A 84 -11.30 20.35 -5.83
C LYS A 84 -11.51 18.86 -6.00
N ILE A 85 -10.46 18.10 -5.78
CA ILE A 85 -10.54 16.64 -5.71
C ILE A 85 -10.41 16.24 -4.25
N GLY A 86 -11.43 15.55 -3.72
CA GLY A 86 -11.36 14.94 -2.40
C GLY A 86 -10.72 13.57 -2.45
N TYR A 87 -9.96 13.20 -1.42
CA TYR A 87 -9.53 11.83 -1.18
C TYR A 87 -9.81 11.43 0.27
N VAL A 88 -10.43 10.27 0.47
CA VAL A 88 -10.64 9.68 1.79
C VAL A 88 -9.83 8.42 1.90
N SER A 89 -8.77 8.44 2.70
CA SER A 89 -7.87 7.30 2.90
C SER A 89 -8.37 6.35 3.99
N PRO A 90 -7.89 5.09 4.03
CA PRO A 90 -8.04 4.24 5.20
C PRO A 90 -7.18 4.72 6.38
N LEU A 91 -5.93 5.12 6.12
CA LEU A 91 -4.97 5.70 7.05
C LEU A 91 -3.84 6.34 6.24
N ASN A 92 -3.58 7.63 6.41
CA ASN A 92 -2.55 8.34 5.63
C ASN A 92 -1.12 7.78 5.80
N ALA A 93 -0.85 7.13 6.92
CA ALA A 93 0.47 6.57 7.23
C ALA A 93 0.68 5.14 6.68
N ILE A 94 -0.25 4.59 5.89
CA ILE A 94 0.00 3.31 5.21
C ILE A 94 1.15 3.49 4.23
N PRO A 95 2.19 2.62 4.26
CA PRO A 95 3.26 2.63 3.27
C PRO A 95 2.72 2.67 1.84
N GLY A 96 3.31 3.50 0.99
CA GLY A 96 2.85 3.71 -0.39
C GLY A 96 1.85 4.86 -0.58
N LEU A 97 0.96 5.14 0.37
CA LEU A 97 0.00 6.25 0.22
C LEU A 97 0.67 7.63 0.09
N PRO A 98 1.77 7.97 0.81
CA PRO A 98 2.47 9.23 0.57
C PRO A 98 2.92 9.42 -0.89
N GLU A 99 3.41 8.37 -1.55
CA GLU A 99 3.78 8.42 -2.97
C GLU A 99 2.54 8.54 -3.87
N GLN A 100 1.47 7.80 -3.56
CA GLN A 100 0.19 7.93 -4.26
C GLN A 100 -0.34 9.37 -4.16
N PHE A 101 -0.26 10.01 -2.99
CA PHE A 101 -0.64 11.40 -2.83
C PHE A 101 0.23 12.38 -3.65
N LYS A 102 1.52 12.09 -3.84
CA LYS A 102 2.38 12.89 -4.73
C LYS A 102 1.91 12.77 -6.17
N GLY A 103 1.61 11.56 -6.65
CA GLY A 103 1.07 11.33 -7.99
C GLY A 103 -0.27 12.06 -8.19
N MET A 104 -1.19 11.94 -7.23
CA MET A 104 -2.47 12.67 -7.26
C MET A 104 -2.27 14.18 -7.31
N ARG A 105 -1.34 14.73 -6.50
CA ARG A 105 -1.04 16.18 -6.50
C ARG A 105 -0.43 16.64 -7.82
N ALA A 106 0.42 15.84 -8.45
CA ALA A 106 1.05 16.15 -9.72
C ALA A 106 -0.01 16.36 -10.82
N VAL A 107 -0.96 15.42 -10.92
CA VAL A 107 -2.07 15.53 -11.89
C VAL A 107 -3.03 16.65 -11.50
N ALA A 108 -3.46 16.73 -10.25
CA ALA A 108 -4.35 17.80 -9.80
C ALA A 108 -3.77 19.19 -10.14
N THR A 109 -2.50 19.43 -9.84
CA THR A 109 -1.81 20.69 -10.16
C THR A 109 -1.77 20.94 -11.66
N ARG A 110 -1.43 19.93 -12.47
CA ARG A 110 -1.40 20.02 -13.96
C ARG A 110 -2.73 20.53 -14.53
N TYR A 111 -3.83 20.08 -13.95
CA TYR A 111 -5.19 20.43 -14.39
C TYR A 111 -5.84 21.57 -13.61
N GLY A 112 -5.11 22.24 -12.70
CA GLY A 112 -5.60 23.40 -11.95
C GLY A 112 -6.57 23.04 -10.81
N CYS A 113 -6.51 21.81 -10.31
CA CYS A 113 -7.32 21.34 -9.19
C CYS A 113 -6.53 21.34 -7.88
N THR A 114 -7.23 21.46 -6.76
CA THR A 114 -6.69 21.30 -5.41
C THR A 114 -7.03 19.90 -4.88
N LEU A 115 -6.04 19.17 -4.36
CA LEU A 115 -6.27 17.90 -3.68
C LEU A 115 -6.48 18.11 -2.18
N ILE A 116 -7.59 17.61 -1.65
CA ILE A 116 -7.96 17.65 -0.22
C ILE A 116 -8.03 16.22 0.30
N ILE A 117 -7.16 15.87 1.26
CA ILE A 117 -7.08 14.53 1.83
C ILE A 117 -7.72 14.50 3.21
N LYS A 118 -8.52 13.46 3.48
CA LYS A 118 -9.09 13.13 4.78
C LYS A 118 -8.56 11.79 5.24
N ASP A 119 -8.03 11.76 6.45
CA ASP A 119 -7.52 10.53 7.07
C ASP A 119 -8.67 9.75 7.71
N GLY A 120 -8.81 8.50 7.34
CA GLY A 120 -9.79 7.58 7.92
C GLY A 120 -9.37 6.98 9.26
N GLY A 121 -8.07 7.08 9.64
CA GLY A 121 -7.58 6.64 10.94
C GLY A 121 -7.91 5.17 11.27
N LEU A 122 -8.01 4.30 10.27
CA LEU A 122 -8.48 2.91 10.37
C LEU A 122 -9.88 2.77 11.00
N ASN A 123 -10.71 3.81 10.86
CA ASN A 123 -12.05 3.85 11.41
C ASN A 123 -13.09 4.18 10.32
N PRO A 124 -14.02 3.24 10.00
CA PRO A 124 -15.04 3.46 8.98
C PRO A 124 -15.92 4.68 9.25
N GLN A 125 -16.18 5.03 10.51
CA GLN A 125 -16.98 6.21 10.86
C GLN A 125 -16.23 7.52 10.57
N LEU A 126 -14.89 7.54 10.74
CA LEU A 126 -14.08 8.70 10.34
C LEU A 126 -14.06 8.86 8.82
N GLN A 127 -14.08 7.76 8.05
CA GLN A 127 -14.23 7.85 6.59
C GLN A 127 -15.57 8.44 6.18
N VAL A 128 -16.68 8.05 6.83
CA VAL A 128 -17.99 8.65 6.63
C VAL A 128 -17.93 10.15 6.90
N THR A 129 -17.39 10.54 8.06
CA THR A 129 -17.23 11.95 8.45
C THR A 129 -16.34 12.71 7.46
N GLY A 130 -15.22 12.12 7.05
CA GLY A 130 -14.30 12.70 6.05
C GLY A 130 -15.00 12.99 4.73
N MET A 131 -15.80 12.04 4.25
CA MET A 131 -16.57 12.20 3.01
C MET A 131 -17.63 13.32 3.14
N GLN A 132 -18.36 13.39 4.26
CA GLN A 132 -19.32 14.47 4.53
C GLN A 132 -18.65 15.85 4.59
N GLN A 133 -17.47 15.93 5.22
CA GLN A 133 -16.68 17.17 5.27
C GLN A 133 -16.18 17.61 3.88
N LEU A 134 -15.84 16.66 3.00
CA LEU A 134 -15.49 16.96 1.61
C LEU A 134 -16.71 17.48 0.86
N LEU A 135 -17.85 16.81 0.97
CA LEU A 135 -19.09 17.23 0.30
C LEU A 135 -19.52 18.65 0.69
N ALA A 136 -19.35 19.03 1.97
CA ALA A 136 -19.61 20.39 2.45
C ALA A 136 -18.68 21.46 1.83
N GLN A 137 -17.55 21.07 1.25
CA GLN A 137 -16.59 21.97 0.59
C GLN A 137 -16.82 22.10 -0.92
N GLY A 138 -17.85 21.44 -1.47
CA GLY A 138 -18.15 21.45 -2.90
C GLY A 138 -17.03 20.89 -3.76
N PRO A 139 -16.66 19.60 -3.60
CA PRO A 139 -15.64 18.97 -4.42
C PRO A 139 -16.18 18.70 -5.83
N SER A 140 -15.29 18.71 -6.82
CA SER A 140 -15.60 18.34 -8.20
C SER A 140 -15.71 16.82 -8.36
N ALA A 141 -14.97 16.05 -7.56
CA ALA A 141 -15.03 14.60 -7.47
C ALA A 141 -14.43 14.13 -6.13
N ILE A 142 -14.79 12.94 -5.68
CA ILE A 142 -14.19 12.32 -4.49
C ILE A 142 -13.67 10.92 -4.85
N VAL A 143 -12.43 10.64 -4.46
CA VAL A 143 -11.83 9.31 -4.46
C VAL A 143 -11.90 8.74 -3.05
N VAL A 144 -12.24 7.46 -2.92
CA VAL A 144 -12.32 6.78 -1.61
C VAL A 144 -11.65 5.42 -1.70
N ASP A 145 -10.74 5.16 -0.75
CA ASP A 145 -10.24 3.82 -0.44
C ASP A 145 -10.92 3.32 0.85
N PRO A 146 -12.02 2.57 0.76
CA PRO A 146 -12.87 2.30 1.91
C PRO A 146 -12.37 1.12 2.73
N LEU A 147 -12.41 1.26 4.06
CA LEU A 147 -12.28 0.12 4.97
C LEU A 147 -13.50 -0.81 4.89
N VAL A 148 -14.68 -0.21 4.83
CA VAL A 148 -15.98 -0.90 4.73
C VAL A 148 -16.86 -0.13 3.76
N ALA A 149 -16.98 -0.59 2.53
CA ALA A 149 -17.71 0.14 1.48
C ALA A 149 -19.19 0.37 1.83
N GLN A 150 -19.82 -0.57 2.52
CA GLN A 150 -21.23 -0.49 2.95
C GLN A 150 -21.49 0.69 3.90
N SER A 151 -20.52 1.08 4.72
CA SER A 151 -20.66 2.23 5.63
C SER A 151 -20.80 3.56 4.88
N LEU A 152 -20.36 3.60 3.62
CA LEU A 152 -20.37 4.80 2.78
C LEU A 152 -21.66 4.98 1.95
N ALA A 153 -22.63 4.07 2.07
CA ALA A 153 -23.86 4.14 1.26
C ALA A 153 -24.61 5.47 1.38
N ALA A 154 -24.72 6.01 2.61
CA ALA A 154 -25.40 7.30 2.84
C ALA A 154 -24.63 8.49 2.25
N PRO A 155 -23.31 8.69 2.51
CA PRO A 155 -22.55 9.76 1.87
C PRO A 155 -22.43 9.61 0.35
N ILE A 156 -22.39 8.39 -0.21
CA ILE A 156 -22.45 8.18 -1.68
C ILE A 156 -23.78 8.68 -2.24
N LYS A 157 -24.91 8.35 -1.59
CA LYS A 157 -26.22 8.87 -2.00
C LYS A 157 -26.28 10.39 -1.94
N GLN A 158 -25.69 10.99 -0.92
CA GLN A 158 -25.60 12.46 -0.79
C GLN A 158 -24.74 13.06 -1.91
N ALA A 159 -23.58 12.46 -2.23
CA ALA A 159 -22.72 12.89 -3.33
C ALA A 159 -23.47 12.88 -4.67
N ASN A 160 -24.20 11.80 -4.96
CA ASN A 160 -24.98 11.67 -6.18
C ASN A 160 -26.09 12.74 -6.26
N ALA A 161 -26.75 13.07 -5.15
CA ALA A 161 -27.74 14.16 -5.10
C ALA A 161 -27.12 15.54 -5.36
N GLN A 162 -25.82 15.69 -5.13
CA GLN A 162 -25.03 16.90 -5.40
C GLN A 162 -24.30 16.84 -6.74
N HIS A 163 -24.51 15.79 -7.55
CA HIS A 163 -23.80 15.53 -8.80
C HIS A 163 -22.28 15.43 -8.66
N VAL A 164 -21.81 14.98 -7.48
CA VAL A 164 -20.38 14.76 -7.21
C VAL A 164 -20.02 13.30 -7.52
N PRO A 165 -19.24 13.01 -8.57
CA PRO A 165 -18.84 11.66 -8.90
C PRO A 165 -17.91 11.05 -7.85
N ILE A 166 -18.13 9.76 -7.57
CA ILE A 166 -17.35 8.98 -6.62
C ILE A 166 -16.54 7.93 -7.35
N ILE A 167 -15.24 7.95 -7.14
CA ILE A 167 -14.26 6.98 -7.61
C ILE A 167 -13.89 6.09 -6.42
N MET A 168 -14.03 4.77 -6.60
CA MET A 168 -13.57 3.82 -5.58
C MET A 168 -12.15 3.36 -5.88
N GLN A 169 -11.37 3.11 -4.84
CA GLN A 169 -10.11 2.39 -4.91
C GLN A 169 -10.27 1.06 -4.17
N ASP A 170 -9.81 -0.05 -4.78
CA ASP A 170 -9.84 -1.40 -4.21
C ASP A 170 -11.21 -1.85 -3.65
N SER A 171 -12.30 -1.28 -4.15
CA SER A 171 -13.64 -1.66 -3.69
C SER A 171 -14.68 -1.56 -4.83
N PRO A 172 -15.12 -2.69 -5.31
CA PRO A 172 -14.77 -4.05 -4.90
C PRO A 172 -13.31 -4.39 -5.19
N SER A 173 -12.77 -5.32 -4.41
CA SER A 173 -11.35 -5.68 -4.49
C SER A 173 -11.00 -6.56 -5.70
N GLY A 174 -11.93 -6.87 -6.57
CA GLY A 174 -11.72 -7.74 -7.71
C GLY A 174 -12.44 -7.30 -8.98
N PRO A 175 -11.85 -7.65 -10.15
CA PRO A 175 -12.38 -7.25 -11.44
C PRO A 175 -13.74 -7.86 -11.77
N ASP A 176 -14.05 -9.00 -11.21
CA ASP A 176 -15.27 -9.79 -11.43
C ASP A 176 -16.44 -9.41 -10.50
N GLN A 177 -16.19 -8.56 -9.51
CA GLN A 177 -17.22 -8.10 -8.57
C GLN A 177 -17.92 -6.84 -9.10
N PRO A 178 -19.24 -6.66 -8.87
CA PRO A 178 -19.94 -5.45 -9.28
C PRO A 178 -19.44 -4.22 -8.54
N ASN A 179 -19.39 -3.07 -9.21
CA ASN A 179 -19.03 -1.81 -8.56
C ASN A 179 -20.00 -1.46 -7.42
N VAL A 180 -19.51 -0.72 -6.44
CA VAL A 180 -20.35 -0.18 -5.37
C VAL A 180 -21.45 0.71 -5.98
N PRO A 181 -22.72 0.50 -5.63
CA PRO A 181 -23.81 1.29 -6.21
C PRO A 181 -23.62 2.79 -6.01
N GLY A 182 -23.81 3.57 -7.07
CA GLY A 182 -23.69 5.02 -7.05
C GLY A 182 -22.26 5.54 -7.25
N THR A 183 -21.32 4.68 -7.60
CA THR A 183 -19.94 5.07 -7.97
C THR A 183 -19.76 5.00 -9.49
N VAL A 184 -18.83 5.80 -10.03
CA VAL A 184 -18.63 5.89 -11.48
C VAL A 184 -17.58 4.91 -11.98
N THR A 185 -16.60 4.60 -11.16
CA THR A 185 -15.50 3.68 -11.51
C THR A 185 -14.85 3.11 -10.26
N ASN A 186 -14.14 1.99 -10.43
CA ASN A 186 -13.25 1.41 -9.42
C ASN A 186 -11.85 1.24 -10.00
N PHE A 187 -10.86 1.75 -9.28
CA PHE A 187 -9.45 1.51 -9.52
C PHE A 187 -9.00 0.34 -8.64
N ASP A 188 -8.61 -0.77 -9.26
CA ASP A 188 -8.06 -1.95 -8.60
C ASP A 188 -6.52 -1.83 -8.57
N SER A 189 -5.92 -1.84 -7.39
CA SER A 189 -4.46 -1.77 -7.22
C SER A 189 -3.71 -3.00 -7.74
N GLY A 190 -4.37 -3.95 -8.39
CA GLY A 190 -3.69 -5.10 -8.99
C GLY A 190 -3.42 -6.25 -8.01
N ARG A 191 -4.33 -6.48 -7.05
CA ARG A 191 -4.20 -7.56 -6.06
C ARG A 191 -4.25 -8.96 -6.68
N ASP A 192 -5.10 -9.18 -7.69
CA ASP A 192 -5.18 -10.45 -8.39
C ASP A 192 -3.97 -10.72 -9.30
N PRO A 193 -3.47 -9.77 -10.11
CA PRO A 193 -2.19 -9.90 -10.79
C PRO A 193 -1.01 -10.21 -9.86
N ALA A 194 -0.96 -9.58 -8.67
CA ALA A 194 0.05 -9.89 -7.66
C ALA A 194 -0.03 -11.35 -7.20
N ALA A 195 -1.24 -11.83 -6.93
CA ALA A 195 -1.48 -13.21 -6.52
C ALA A 195 -1.11 -14.20 -7.63
N TYR A 196 -1.46 -13.89 -8.88
CA TYR A 196 -1.03 -14.67 -10.04
C TYR A 196 0.49 -14.77 -10.13
N ALA A 197 1.18 -13.63 -10.06
CA ALA A 197 2.64 -13.57 -10.19
C ALA A 197 3.34 -14.39 -9.10
N ALA A 198 2.89 -14.28 -7.85
CA ALA A 198 3.43 -15.01 -6.72
C ALA A 198 3.24 -16.53 -6.87
N ALA A 199 2.02 -16.98 -7.22
CA ALA A 199 1.73 -18.39 -7.42
C ALA A 199 2.49 -18.97 -8.61
N LYS A 200 2.58 -18.20 -9.72
CA LYS A 200 3.34 -18.59 -10.91
C LYS A 200 4.82 -18.74 -10.59
N ALA A 201 5.42 -17.79 -9.88
CA ALA A 201 6.84 -17.85 -9.51
C ALA A 201 7.17 -19.10 -8.69
N ILE A 202 6.30 -19.49 -7.74
CA ILE A 202 6.47 -20.73 -6.97
C ILE A 202 6.33 -21.95 -7.89
N ALA A 203 5.31 -21.97 -8.75
CA ALA A 203 5.08 -23.11 -9.65
C ALA A 203 6.22 -23.30 -10.66
N ASP A 204 6.78 -22.21 -11.17
CA ASP A 204 7.93 -22.25 -12.08
C ASP A 204 9.20 -22.74 -11.35
N ALA A 205 9.43 -22.31 -10.10
CA ALA A 205 10.59 -22.70 -9.31
C ALA A 205 10.48 -24.12 -8.73
N ARG A 206 9.27 -24.55 -8.36
CA ARG A 206 9.00 -25.86 -7.73
C ARG A 206 7.61 -26.35 -8.12
N PRO A 207 7.44 -27.03 -9.27
CA PRO A 207 6.16 -27.57 -9.71
C PRO A 207 5.54 -28.51 -8.67
N GLY A 208 4.25 -28.31 -8.36
CA GLY A 208 3.52 -29.13 -7.39
C GLY A 208 3.86 -28.88 -5.93
N ALA A 209 4.59 -27.81 -5.62
CA ALA A 209 5.00 -27.45 -4.26
C ALA A 209 3.82 -27.39 -3.27
N LYS A 210 4.10 -27.78 -2.02
CA LYS A 210 3.19 -27.66 -0.88
C LYS A 210 3.27 -26.24 -0.32
N VAL A 211 2.15 -25.48 -0.42
CA VAL A 211 2.11 -24.05 -0.16
C VAL A 211 1.28 -23.73 1.07
N GLY A 212 1.86 -22.94 1.97
CA GLY A 212 1.16 -22.30 3.08
C GLY A 212 0.89 -20.83 2.81
N PHE A 213 -0.01 -20.22 3.59
CA PHE A 213 -0.39 -18.81 3.45
C PHE A 213 -0.30 -18.08 4.78
N ILE A 214 0.30 -16.88 4.76
CA ILE A 214 0.22 -15.92 5.86
C ILE A 214 -0.77 -14.84 5.47
N TYR A 215 -1.79 -14.62 6.30
CA TYR A 215 -2.87 -13.69 6.02
C TYR A 215 -3.13 -12.72 7.17
N PRO A 216 -3.70 -11.53 6.90
CA PRO A 216 -4.09 -10.60 7.95
C PRO A 216 -5.37 -11.10 8.64
N PHE A 217 -5.38 -11.11 9.97
CA PHE A 217 -6.56 -11.43 10.77
C PHE A 217 -7.34 -10.18 11.19
N PHE A 218 -6.97 -9.01 10.65
CA PHE A 218 -7.72 -7.77 10.82
C PHE A 218 -8.59 -7.47 9.60
N PRO A 219 -9.69 -6.72 9.74
CA PRO A 219 -10.62 -6.48 8.64
C PRO A 219 -10.00 -5.56 7.57
N ALA A 220 -9.56 -6.17 6.48
CA ALA A 220 -9.06 -5.50 5.29
C ALA A 220 -9.52 -6.31 4.06
N ALA A 221 -10.64 -5.91 3.49
CA ALA A 221 -11.31 -6.66 2.44
C ALA A 221 -10.43 -6.91 1.21
N ASN A 222 -9.62 -5.93 0.80
CA ASN A 222 -8.68 -6.05 -0.30
C ASN A 222 -7.54 -7.05 -0.03
N LEU A 223 -7.04 -7.12 1.20
CA LEU A 223 -6.01 -8.09 1.59
C LEU A 223 -6.59 -9.49 1.72
N GLN A 224 -7.80 -9.63 2.25
CA GLN A 224 -8.49 -10.92 2.28
C GLN A 224 -8.73 -11.43 0.86
N TYR A 225 -9.23 -10.58 -0.04
CA TYR A 225 -9.37 -10.90 -1.46
C TYR A 225 -8.05 -11.40 -2.07
N GLN A 226 -6.94 -10.69 -1.83
CA GLN A 226 -5.62 -11.08 -2.33
C GLN A 226 -5.23 -12.50 -1.87
N VAL A 227 -5.44 -12.82 -0.59
CA VAL A 227 -5.13 -14.15 -0.05
C VAL A 227 -6.02 -15.24 -0.65
N ASP A 228 -7.29 -14.96 -0.88
CA ASP A 228 -8.19 -15.90 -1.56
C ASP A 228 -7.75 -16.10 -3.02
N ARG A 229 -7.28 -15.06 -3.70
CA ARG A 229 -6.68 -15.18 -5.03
C ARG A 229 -5.35 -15.96 -5.01
N PHE A 230 -4.53 -15.84 -3.95
CA PHE A 230 -3.35 -16.70 -3.78
C PHE A 230 -3.73 -18.19 -3.83
N LYS A 231 -4.75 -18.59 -3.07
CA LYS A 231 -5.23 -19.97 -3.02
C LYS A 231 -5.77 -20.44 -4.38
N ASP A 232 -6.52 -19.58 -5.05
CA ASP A 232 -7.09 -19.89 -6.37
C ASP A 232 -6.02 -20.08 -7.43
N TRP A 233 -5.03 -19.17 -7.50
CA TRP A 233 -3.93 -19.30 -8.46
C TRP A 233 -2.99 -20.44 -8.10
N ALA A 234 -2.71 -20.66 -6.80
CA ALA A 234 -1.96 -21.84 -6.36
C ALA A 234 -2.60 -23.13 -6.87
N ARG A 235 -3.92 -23.27 -6.70
CA ARG A 235 -4.67 -24.45 -7.21
C ARG A 235 -4.61 -24.54 -8.73
N LYS A 236 -4.77 -23.44 -9.47
CA LYS A 236 -4.71 -23.41 -10.94
C LYS A 236 -3.35 -23.80 -11.48
N PHE A 237 -2.27 -23.48 -10.77
CA PHE A 237 -0.91 -23.86 -11.11
C PHE A 237 -0.48 -25.23 -10.55
N GLY A 238 -1.42 -26.00 -9.99
CA GLY A 238 -1.14 -27.34 -9.48
C GLY A 238 -0.36 -27.39 -8.17
N LEU A 239 -0.26 -26.25 -7.45
CA LEU A 239 0.32 -26.20 -6.11
C LEU A 239 -0.65 -26.80 -5.08
N LYS A 240 -0.11 -27.36 -4.01
CA LYS A 240 -0.90 -28.08 -2.99
C LYS A 240 -0.98 -27.24 -1.71
N SER A 241 -2.14 -26.66 -1.41
CA SER A 241 -2.35 -25.95 -0.14
C SER A 241 -2.23 -26.91 1.04
N VAL A 242 -1.38 -26.59 2.04
CA VAL A 242 -1.20 -27.38 3.27
C VAL A 242 -1.78 -26.68 4.50
N GLY A 243 -1.89 -25.34 4.50
CA GLY A 243 -2.43 -24.63 5.63
C GLY A 243 -2.29 -23.12 5.51
N GLN A 244 -2.79 -22.42 6.53
CA GLN A 244 -2.67 -20.98 6.64
C GLN A 244 -2.63 -20.56 8.11
N GLU A 245 -1.92 -19.46 8.40
CA GLU A 245 -1.90 -18.85 9.74
C GLU A 245 -2.13 -17.33 9.62
N GLY A 246 -2.93 -16.81 10.56
CA GLY A 246 -3.29 -15.40 10.58
C GLY A 246 -2.38 -14.58 11.50
N THR A 247 -2.10 -13.36 11.11
CA THR A 247 -1.45 -12.37 11.99
C THR A 247 -2.47 -11.31 12.40
N PRO A 248 -2.60 -11.02 13.73
CA PRO A 248 -3.58 -10.06 14.23
C PRO A 248 -3.23 -8.61 13.87
N ASP A 249 -1.99 -8.36 13.57
CA ASP A 249 -1.44 -7.08 13.15
C ASP A 249 -0.28 -7.30 12.16
N ASN A 250 0.25 -6.22 11.59
CA ASN A 250 1.37 -6.29 10.65
C ASN A 250 2.74 -6.21 11.36
N SER A 251 2.82 -6.49 12.65
CA SER A 251 4.09 -6.47 13.37
C SER A 251 4.95 -7.69 13.03
N ASN A 252 6.26 -7.48 12.97
CA ASN A 252 7.22 -8.55 12.70
C ASN A 252 7.10 -9.69 13.73
N GLY A 253 6.84 -9.36 15.01
CA GLY A 253 6.72 -10.36 16.07
C GLY A 253 5.49 -11.25 15.92
N ALA A 254 4.32 -10.67 15.63
CA ALA A 254 3.08 -11.44 15.42
C ALA A 254 3.19 -12.31 14.18
N THR A 255 3.72 -11.75 13.09
CA THR A 255 3.88 -12.49 11.83
C THR A 255 4.93 -13.60 11.92
N SER A 256 6.06 -13.38 12.62
CA SER A 256 7.05 -14.45 12.86
C SER A 256 6.46 -15.61 13.65
N ARG A 257 5.60 -15.35 14.65
CA ARG A 257 4.89 -16.42 15.39
C ARG A 257 3.94 -17.19 14.48
N ALA A 258 3.16 -16.50 13.64
CA ALA A 258 2.26 -17.13 12.67
C ALA A 258 3.04 -18.00 11.67
N ALA A 259 4.13 -17.48 11.10
CA ALA A 259 4.99 -18.24 10.19
C ALA A 259 5.63 -19.46 10.86
N SER A 260 6.12 -19.31 12.11
CA SER A 260 6.69 -20.43 12.87
C SER A 260 5.63 -21.49 13.16
N ALA A 261 4.41 -21.09 13.53
CA ALA A 261 3.30 -22.00 13.75
C ALA A 261 2.93 -22.77 12.47
N LEU A 262 2.87 -22.08 11.33
CA LEU A 262 2.60 -22.69 10.02
C LEU A 262 3.65 -23.76 9.69
N ILE A 263 4.93 -23.42 9.81
CA ILE A 263 6.05 -24.34 9.48
C ILE A 263 6.07 -25.55 10.43
N GLN A 264 5.79 -25.35 11.71
CA GLN A 264 5.75 -26.43 12.71
C GLN A 264 4.54 -27.36 12.55
N LYS A 265 3.37 -26.82 12.23
CA LYS A 265 2.15 -27.61 11.96
C LYS A 265 2.23 -28.37 10.64
N HIS A 266 2.95 -27.82 9.67
CA HIS A 266 3.08 -28.33 8.32
C HIS A 266 4.57 -28.46 7.95
N PRO A 267 5.31 -29.42 8.54
CA PRO A 267 6.73 -29.58 8.28
C PRO A 267 7.03 -29.90 6.81
N GLU A 268 6.04 -30.37 6.07
CA GLU A 268 6.09 -30.61 4.62
C GLU A 268 5.94 -29.35 3.78
N VAL A 269 5.73 -28.14 4.35
CA VAL A 269 5.58 -26.88 3.60
C VAL A 269 6.87 -26.58 2.82
N GLU A 270 6.73 -26.27 1.55
CA GLU A 270 7.83 -26.00 0.62
C GLU A 270 7.83 -24.56 0.12
N ALA A 271 6.67 -23.86 0.22
CA ALA A 271 6.57 -22.47 -0.11
C ALA A 271 5.55 -21.75 0.80
N ILE A 272 5.74 -20.45 1.02
CA ILE A 272 4.81 -19.61 1.77
C ILE A 272 4.54 -18.33 0.98
N MET A 273 3.27 -18.06 0.73
CA MET A 273 2.79 -16.81 0.15
C MET A 273 2.39 -15.86 1.28
N ALA A 274 3.15 -14.78 1.45
CA ALA A 274 2.87 -13.76 2.44
C ALA A 274 2.07 -12.60 1.83
N PHE A 275 1.11 -12.04 2.57
CA PHE A 275 0.21 -11.03 2.05
C PHE A 275 0.87 -9.68 1.76
N ASN A 276 2.06 -9.40 2.34
CA ASN A 276 2.87 -8.22 2.05
C ASN A 276 4.37 -8.48 2.35
N ASP A 277 5.22 -7.50 2.08
CA ASP A 277 6.66 -7.62 2.25
C ASP A 277 7.11 -7.69 3.72
N PRO A 278 6.58 -6.90 4.67
CA PRO A 278 6.89 -7.12 6.09
C PRO A 278 6.56 -8.55 6.56
N ALA A 279 5.45 -9.11 6.07
CA ALA A 279 5.11 -10.50 6.37
C ALA A 279 6.07 -11.50 5.70
N ALA A 280 6.55 -11.22 4.49
CA ALA A 280 7.56 -12.05 3.82
C ALA A 280 8.91 -12.01 4.56
N GLU A 281 9.32 -10.84 5.04
CA GLU A 281 10.55 -10.67 5.84
C GLU A 281 10.49 -11.44 7.16
N ALA A 282 9.38 -11.30 7.89
CA ALA A 282 9.16 -12.01 9.14
C ALA A 282 9.09 -13.53 8.92
N THR A 283 8.47 -13.98 7.82
CA THR A 283 8.41 -15.38 7.42
C THR A 283 9.80 -15.93 7.08
N ALA A 284 10.62 -15.17 6.35
CA ALA A 284 11.99 -15.55 6.04
C ALA A 284 12.87 -15.65 7.31
N ALA A 285 12.67 -14.75 8.27
CA ALA A 285 13.36 -14.85 9.56
C ALA A 285 12.93 -16.09 10.36
N ALA A 286 11.62 -16.40 10.40
CA ALA A 286 11.09 -17.59 11.06
C ALA A 286 11.60 -18.89 10.40
N ALA A 287 11.58 -18.96 9.07
CA ALA A 287 12.08 -20.11 8.33
C ALA A 287 13.58 -20.39 8.64
N ARG A 288 14.41 -19.34 8.64
CA ARG A 288 15.83 -19.49 9.03
C ARG A 288 16.00 -19.96 10.46
N SER A 289 15.24 -19.41 11.42
CA SER A 289 15.34 -19.80 12.84
C SER A 289 14.94 -21.24 13.09
N LEU A 290 14.11 -21.82 12.23
CA LEU A 290 13.68 -23.21 12.24
C LEU A 290 14.54 -24.12 11.34
N ASN A 291 15.68 -23.64 10.83
CA ASN A 291 16.55 -24.34 9.90
C ASN A 291 15.85 -24.80 8.62
N ARG A 292 14.89 -23.99 8.12
CA ARG A 292 14.14 -24.21 6.88
C ARG A 292 14.39 -23.09 5.84
N PRO A 293 15.67 -22.79 5.50
CA PRO A 293 15.97 -21.79 4.46
C PRO A 293 15.56 -22.24 3.05
N ASP A 294 15.16 -23.51 2.90
CA ASP A 294 14.68 -24.13 1.67
C ASP A 294 13.27 -23.69 1.25
N ILE A 295 12.50 -23.09 2.16
CA ILE A 295 11.14 -22.64 1.89
C ILE A 295 11.16 -21.44 0.95
N LEU A 296 10.46 -21.55 -0.20
CA LEU A 296 10.25 -20.44 -1.13
C LEU A 296 9.26 -19.45 -0.52
N ILE A 297 9.61 -18.18 -0.50
CA ILE A 297 8.75 -17.13 0.09
C ILE A 297 8.47 -16.06 -0.96
N THR A 298 7.21 -15.62 -1.05
CA THR A 298 6.83 -14.49 -1.89
C THR A 298 6.21 -13.37 -1.07
N GLY A 299 6.47 -12.13 -1.47
CA GLY A 299 5.93 -10.91 -0.88
C GLY A 299 5.11 -10.10 -1.88
N VAL A 300 4.57 -9.00 -1.39
CA VAL A 300 3.83 -7.99 -2.15
C VAL A 300 4.09 -6.62 -1.52
N ASN A 301 4.31 -5.62 -2.29
CA ASN A 301 4.44 -4.18 -2.17
C ASN A 301 5.71 -3.62 -2.83
N GLY A 302 6.80 -4.40 -2.94
CA GLY A 302 8.08 -3.91 -3.50
C GLY A 302 8.89 -3.08 -2.50
N GLU A 303 8.83 -3.38 -1.21
CA GLU A 303 9.47 -2.59 -0.16
C GLU A 303 11.00 -2.83 -0.07
N GLY A 304 11.72 -1.85 0.49
CA GLY A 304 13.19 -1.89 0.55
C GLY A 304 13.76 -3.07 1.33
N GLY A 305 13.15 -3.46 2.44
CA GLY A 305 13.62 -4.55 3.27
C GLY A 305 13.64 -5.90 2.54
N VAL A 306 12.58 -6.21 1.80
CA VAL A 306 12.47 -7.47 1.06
C VAL A 306 13.48 -7.58 -0.08
N THR A 307 13.91 -6.47 -0.67
CA THR A 307 14.88 -6.49 -1.79
C THR A 307 16.23 -7.10 -1.40
N GLY A 308 16.67 -6.85 -0.16
CA GLY A 308 17.88 -7.49 0.40
C GLY A 308 17.73 -9.01 0.50
N LEU A 309 16.56 -9.49 0.88
CA LEU A 309 16.25 -10.92 1.01
C LEU A 309 16.13 -11.60 -0.37
N ILE A 310 15.64 -10.89 -1.38
CA ILE A 310 15.61 -11.39 -2.75
C ILE A 310 17.05 -11.55 -3.29
N LYS A 311 17.92 -10.56 -3.07
CA LYS A 311 19.34 -10.64 -3.49
C LYS A 311 20.06 -11.86 -2.89
N THR A 312 19.76 -12.19 -1.64
CA THR A 312 20.35 -13.34 -0.93
C THR A 312 19.60 -14.67 -1.17
N GLY A 313 18.48 -14.65 -1.88
CA GLY A 313 17.68 -15.86 -2.18
C GLY A 313 16.78 -16.32 -1.03
N ASN A 314 16.63 -15.52 0.05
CA ASN A 314 15.73 -15.85 1.16
C ASN A 314 14.25 -15.55 0.86
N VAL A 315 14.00 -14.73 -0.15
CA VAL A 315 12.66 -14.45 -0.72
C VAL A 315 12.77 -14.63 -2.23
N LEU A 316 11.82 -15.33 -2.82
CA LEU A 316 11.79 -15.65 -4.26
C LEU A 316 11.49 -14.40 -5.09
N MET A 317 10.47 -13.68 -4.71
CA MET A 317 10.03 -12.45 -5.38
C MET A 317 9.11 -11.62 -4.51
N THR A 318 8.97 -10.35 -4.88
CA THR A 318 7.85 -9.50 -4.47
C THR A 318 7.14 -8.92 -5.70
N TRP A 319 5.85 -8.62 -5.57
CA TRP A 319 5.12 -7.79 -6.51
C TRP A 319 5.21 -6.34 -6.07
N ALA A 320 5.78 -5.48 -6.91
CA ALA A 320 5.88 -4.05 -6.64
C ALA A 320 4.69 -3.29 -7.24
N PHE A 321 4.13 -2.35 -6.47
CA PHE A 321 3.14 -1.38 -6.93
C PHE A 321 3.83 -0.06 -7.33
N ASP A 322 3.36 0.57 -8.41
CA ASP A 322 3.74 1.94 -8.74
C ASP A 322 2.76 2.92 -8.10
N ASN A 323 2.93 3.15 -6.79
CA ASN A 323 2.01 4.00 -6.03
C ASN A 323 1.93 5.44 -6.56
N PHE A 324 3.00 5.96 -7.18
CA PHE A 324 2.96 7.27 -7.80
C PHE A 324 2.06 7.26 -9.04
N ALA A 325 2.24 6.30 -9.94
CA ALA A 325 1.39 6.13 -11.11
C ALA A 325 -0.06 5.82 -10.74
N ASP A 326 -0.29 5.02 -9.69
CA ASP A 326 -1.64 4.77 -9.15
C ASP A 326 -2.31 6.07 -8.72
N GLY A 327 -1.56 6.95 -8.05
CA GLY A 327 -2.04 8.29 -7.69
C GLY A 327 -2.37 9.14 -8.91
N GLU A 328 -1.53 9.11 -9.96
CA GLU A 328 -1.83 9.80 -11.22
C GLU A 328 -3.14 9.28 -11.84
N GLN A 329 -3.36 7.97 -11.86
CA GLN A 329 -4.57 7.36 -12.41
C GLN A 329 -5.83 7.73 -11.61
N LEU A 330 -5.76 7.74 -10.28
CA LEU A 330 -6.88 8.12 -9.41
C LEU A 330 -7.28 9.59 -9.61
N ALA A 331 -6.31 10.50 -9.70
CA ALA A 331 -6.59 11.91 -9.97
C ALA A 331 -7.11 12.13 -11.40
N THR A 332 -6.57 11.39 -12.38
CA THR A 332 -7.06 11.39 -13.76
C THR A 332 -8.53 10.98 -13.80
N ALA A 333 -8.89 9.85 -13.20
CA ALA A 333 -10.28 9.39 -13.11
C ALA A 333 -11.20 10.42 -12.46
N ALA A 334 -10.74 11.07 -11.39
CA ALA A 334 -11.51 12.10 -10.69
C ALA A 334 -11.77 13.34 -11.57
N ILE A 335 -10.76 13.77 -12.32
CA ILE A 335 -10.88 14.90 -13.25
C ILE A 335 -11.79 14.55 -14.43
N ASP A 336 -11.62 13.38 -15.02
CA ASP A 336 -12.46 12.90 -16.14
C ASP A 336 -13.93 12.82 -15.73
N ALA A 337 -14.18 12.26 -14.55
CA ALA A 337 -15.53 12.17 -14.02
C ALA A 337 -16.14 13.56 -13.73
N ALA A 338 -15.34 14.50 -13.21
CA ALA A 338 -15.75 15.89 -12.98
C ALA A 338 -16.07 16.63 -14.29
N LEU A 339 -15.40 16.25 -15.39
CA LEU A 339 -15.66 16.77 -16.75
C LEU A 339 -16.84 16.08 -17.45
N GLY A 340 -17.45 15.07 -16.82
CA GLY A 340 -18.51 14.27 -17.43
C GLY A 340 -18.04 13.38 -18.57
N MET A 341 -16.75 13.04 -18.62
CA MET A 341 -16.19 12.14 -19.63
C MET A 341 -16.65 10.71 -19.38
N THR A 342 -16.81 9.95 -20.46
CA THR A 342 -17.01 8.50 -20.37
C THR A 342 -15.69 7.83 -20.00
N ILE A 343 -15.63 7.20 -18.84
CA ILE A 343 -14.46 6.47 -18.35
C ILE A 343 -14.77 4.98 -18.15
N PRO A 344 -13.75 4.11 -18.21
CA PRO A 344 -13.93 2.69 -17.90
C PRO A 344 -14.52 2.51 -16.50
N GLN A 345 -15.47 1.60 -16.36
CA GLN A 345 -16.05 1.28 -15.03
C GLN A 345 -15.06 0.64 -14.10
N LYS A 346 -13.98 0.04 -14.63
CA LYS A 346 -12.87 -0.54 -13.86
C LYS A 346 -11.57 -0.37 -14.61
N VAL A 347 -10.52 -0.11 -13.83
CA VAL A 347 -9.13 -0.08 -14.28
C VAL A 347 -8.33 -0.89 -13.27
N THR A 348 -7.41 -1.73 -13.75
CA THR A 348 -6.48 -2.47 -12.90
C THR A 348 -5.10 -1.88 -13.03
N ALA A 349 -4.46 -1.55 -11.93
CA ALA A 349 -3.09 -1.06 -11.90
C ALA A 349 -2.12 -2.07 -12.52
N ILE A 350 -1.09 -1.53 -13.12
CA ILE A 350 0.08 -2.31 -13.52
C ILE A 350 1.04 -2.40 -12.36
N GLY A 351 1.84 -3.47 -12.32
CA GLY A 351 2.86 -3.65 -11.29
C GLY A 351 4.09 -4.33 -11.88
N ALA A 352 5.02 -4.74 -11.04
CA ALA A 352 6.22 -5.41 -11.49
C ALA A 352 6.60 -6.59 -10.59
N VAL A 353 7.03 -7.68 -11.20
CA VAL A 353 7.70 -8.77 -10.48
C VAL A 353 9.14 -8.34 -10.21
N ILE A 354 9.50 -8.26 -8.94
CA ILE A 354 10.88 -8.06 -8.50
C ILE A 354 11.41 -9.38 -7.98
N ASN A 355 12.41 -9.89 -8.66
CA ASN A 355 13.05 -11.17 -8.35
C ASN A 355 14.59 -11.03 -8.43
N LYS A 356 15.31 -12.15 -8.36
CA LYS A 356 16.77 -12.16 -8.38
C LYS A 356 17.35 -11.55 -9.67
N ASP A 357 16.64 -11.63 -10.79
CA ASP A 357 17.15 -11.20 -12.10
C ASP A 357 17.14 -9.66 -12.24
N ASN A 358 16.21 -8.97 -11.57
CA ASN A 358 16.03 -7.54 -11.74
C ASN A 358 16.13 -6.70 -10.45
N VAL A 359 16.23 -7.33 -9.27
CA VAL A 359 16.30 -6.62 -7.99
C VAL A 359 17.51 -5.69 -7.87
N ALA A 360 18.58 -5.92 -8.63
CA ALA A 360 19.76 -5.05 -8.63
C ALA A 360 19.48 -3.68 -9.28
N SER A 361 18.56 -3.63 -10.23
CA SER A 361 18.15 -2.41 -10.93
C SER A 361 16.86 -1.79 -10.37
N TYR A 362 16.20 -2.47 -9.43
CA TYR A 362 15.00 -1.97 -8.78
C TYR A 362 15.35 -0.96 -7.68
N GLN A 363 14.68 0.17 -7.69
CA GLN A 363 14.75 1.15 -6.62
C GLN A 363 13.44 1.13 -5.83
N PRO A 364 13.43 0.55 -4.63
CA PRO A 364 12.24 0.54 -3.80
C PRO A 364 11.86 1.97 -3.39
N PRO A 365 10.57 2.24 -3.24
CA PRO A 365 10.12 3.53 -2.73
C PRO A 365 10.72 3.81 -1.35
N ALA A 366 11.03 5.09 -1.10
CA ALA A 366 11.51 5.55 0.20
C ALA A 366 10.31 5.95 1.07
N TRP A 367 9.85 5.05 1.93
CA TRP A 367 8.93 5.33 3.04
C TRP A 367 9.36 4.71 4.34
#